data_65ba233737c6057fb297418a8f261448
#
_entry.id   65ba233737c6057fb297418a8f261448
#
_cell.length_a   1.000
_cell.length_b   1.000
_cell.length_c   1.000
_cell.angle_alpha   90.00
_cell.angle_beta   90.00
_cell.angle_gamma   90.00
#
_symmetry.space_group_name_H-M   'P 1'
#
loop_
_entity.id
_entity.type
_entity.pdbx_description
1 polymer ?
#
loop_
_entity_poly.entity_id
_entity_poly.type
_entity_poly.pdbx_seq_one_letter_code
_entity_poly.pdbx_strand_id
1 'polypeptide(L)'
;MQLLDGKNDVAYDVVYNIRNEVIMTRYALNLPNSLKRDAERLAKEQGVSLNQFILWSVAEKVGGLLQDLDDPNFPNVTYRRGASGTPTPVLRGTGIRIQTIVIAFEDRSSAEIAEDYDLTKAQVEEALSFYEAHRGEIDAFIQADAALEPKNE
;
A
#
# COMPACT_ATOMS: atom_id res chain seq x y z
N MET A 1 24.98 -34.63 8.28
CA MET A 1 24.26 -34.17 7.09
C MET A 1 22.84 -33.89 7.51
N GLN A 2 22.53 -32.64 7.83
CA GLN A 2 21.18 -32.23 8.19
C GLN A 2 20.38 -32.07 6.91
N LEU A 3 19.36 -32.88 6.77
CA LEU A 3 18.26 -32.63 5.86
C LEU A 3 17.58 -31.37 6.36
N LEU A 4 17.79 -30.26 5.68
CA LEU A 4 16.96 -29.08 5.87
C LEU A 4 15.55 -29.45 5.49
N ASP A 5 14.73 -29.52 6.51
CA ASP A 5 13.32 -29.82 6.44
C ASP A 5 12.68 -28.74 5.56
N GLY A 6 12.24 -29.12 4.36
CA GLY A 6 11.68 -28.22 3.36
C GLY A 6 10.28 -27.71 3.74
N LYS A 7 10.17 -27.16 4.93
CA LYS A 7 8.97 -26.50 5.43
C LYS A 7 9.24 -25.01 5.51
N ASN A 8 8.66 -24.30 4.57
CA ASN A 8 8.55 -22.84 4.53
C ASN A 8 9.74 -22.03 3.99
N ASP A 9 10.52 -22.57 3.07
CA ASP A 9 11.27 -21.68 2.20
C ASP A 9 10.30 -21.02 1.19
N VAL A 10 9.56 -20.04 1.68
CA VAL A 10 9.08 -18.98 0.84
C VAL A 10 10.32 -18.18 0.48
N ALA A 11 11.04 -18.66 -0.54
CA ALA A 11 12.18 -17.96 -1.06
C ALA A 11 11.69 -16.65 -1.68
N TYR A 12 11.74 -15.59 -0.89
CA TYR A 12 11.57 -14.24 -1.40
C TYR A 12 12.84 -13.85 -2.13
N ASP A 13 12.93 -14.15 -3.42
CA ASP A 13 13.92 -13.52 -4.27
C ASP A 13 13.49 -12.07 -4.48
N VAL A 14 13.95 -11.19 -3.59
CA VAL A 14 13.76 -9.75 -3.73
C VAL A 14 14.86 -9.22 -4.64
N VAL A 15 14.50 -8.87 -5.85
CA VAL A 15 15.41 -8.16 -6.74
C VAL A 15 15.30 -6.66 -6.45
N TYR A 16 16.30 -6.10 -5.77
CA TYR A 16 16.38 -4.67 -5.54
C TYR A 16 16.90 -3.97 -6.80
N ASN A 17 16.12 -3.10 -7.36
CA ASN A 17 16.61 -2.18 -8.36
C ASN A 17 16.52 -0.73 -7.86
N ILE A 18 17.68 -0.05 -7.86
CA ILE A 18 17.91 1.28 -7.26
C ILE A 18 17.26 2.41 -8.08
N ARG A 19 16.58 2.10 -9.19
CA ARG A 19 16.06 3.09 -10.14
C ARG A 19 14.55 3.06 -10.32
N ASN A 20 13.73 3.12 -9.28
CA ASN A 20 12.26 3.15 -9.40
C ASN A 20 11.63 2.01 -10.24
N GLU A 21 12.30 0.88 -10.38
CA GLU A 21 11.77 -0.27 -11.09
C GLU A 21 10.89 -1.13 -10.18
N VAL A 22 9.94 -1.80 -10.75
CA VAL A 22 9.05 -2.73 -10.06
C VAL A 22 9.88 -3.84 -9.42
N ILE A 23 9.92 -3.90 -8.11
CA ILE A 23 10.57 -4.99 -7.38
C ILE A 23 9.73 -6.25 -7.58
N MET A 24 10.28 -7.25 -8.27
CA MET A 24 9.62 -8.53 -8.48
C MET A 24 10.02 -9.52 -7.39
N THR A 25 9.04 -9.96 -6.61
CA THR A 25 9.24 -11.00 -5.59
C THR A 25 8.62 -12.31 -6.06
N ARG A 26 9.36 -13.41 -5.94
CA ARG A 26 8.79 -14.73 -6.22
C ARG A 26 8.05 -15.25 -5.02
N TYR A 27 6.86 -15.76 -5.27
CA TYR A 27 6.02 -16.40 -4.26
C TYR A 27 5.59 -17.78 -4.73
N ALA A 28 5.92 -18.81 -3.96
CA ALA A 28 5.50 -20.17 -4.23
C ALA A 28 4.05 -20.36 -3.74
N LEU A 29 3.12 -20.57 -4.68
CA LEU A 29 1.71 -20.73 -4.39
C LEU A 29 1.29 -22.20 -4.57
N ASN A 30 0.79 -22.81 -3.50
CA ASN A 30 0.17 -24.13 -3.54
C ASN A 30 -1.34 -23.99 -3.79
N LEU A 31 -1.79 -24.42 -4.94
CA LEU A 31 -3.22 -24.41 -5.30
C LEU A 31 -3.82 -25.80 -5.17
N PRO A 32 -5.05 -25.95 -4.66
CA PRO A 32 -5.81 -27.17 -4.81
C PRO A 32 -5.95 -27.56 -6.28
N ASN A 33 -5.90 -28.86 -6.58
CA ASN A 33 -5.93 -29.35 -7.96
C ASN A 33 -7.14 -28.89 -8.77
N SER A 34 -8.30 -28.76 -8.14
CA SER A 34 -9.52 -28.25 -8.79
C SER A 34 -9.35 -26.79 -9.21
N LEU A 35 -8.90 -25.94 -8.28
CA LEU A 35 -8.70 -24.51 -8.53
C LEU A 35 -7.62 -24.26 -9.58
N LYS A 36 -6.52 -25.06 -9.55
CA LYS A 36 -5.47 -24.96 -10.56
C LYS A 36 -6.01 -25.25 -11.96
N ARG A 37 -6.81 -26.32 -12.12
CA ARG A 37 -7.42 -26.68 -13.42
C ARG A 37 -8.38 -25.60 -13.93
N ASP A 38 -9.18 -25.02 -13.04
CA ASP A 38 -10.10 -23.94 -13.41
C ASP A 38 -9.32 -22.69 -13.85
N ALA A 39 -8.27 -22.31 -13.10
CA ALA A 39 -7.41 -21.20 -13.45
C ALA A 39 -6.68 -21.43 -14.79
N GLU A 40 -6.15 -22.63 -15.04
CA GLU A 40 -5.51 -23.00 -16.33
C GLU A 40 -6.48 -22.89 -17.49
N ARG A 41 -7.71 -23.35 -17.31
CA ARG A 41 -8.77 -23.26 -18.35
C ARG A 41 -9.10 -21.80 -18.65
N LEU A 42 -9.35 -20.99 -17.63
CA LEU A 42 -9.70 -19.57 -17.78
C LEU A 42 -8.54 -18.76 -18.37
N ALA A 43 -7.32 -19.01 -17.95
CA ALA A 43 -6.12 -18.39 -18.52
C ALA A 43 -6.01 -18.68 -20.02
N LYS A 44 -6.23 -19.93 -20.42
CA LYS A 44 -6.23 -20.34 -21.84
C LYS A 44 -7.34 -19.65 -22.63
N GLU A 45 -8.54 -19.53 -22.08
CA GLU A 45 -9.67 -18.82 -22.73
C GLU A 45 -9.35 -17.34 -22.93
N GLN A 46 -8.58 -16.73 -22.03
CA GLN A 46 -8.14 -15.34 -22.13
C GLN A 46 -6.84 -15.15 -22.94
N GLY A 47 -6.21 -16.22 -23.39
CA GLY A 47 -4.96 -16.16 -24.15
C GLY A 47 -3.73 -15.73 -23.34
N VAL A 48 -3.74 -15.96 -22.02
CA VAL A 48 -2.64 -15.58 -21.11
C VAL A 48 -2.06 -16.80 -20.40
N SER A 49 -0.85 -16.65 -19.82
CA SER A 49 -0.25 -17.70 -19.00
C SER A 49 -0.98 -17.84 -17.66
N LEU A 50 -0.88 -19.01 -17.03
CA LEU A 50 -1.41 -19.23 -15.68
C LEU A 50 -0.83 -18.21 -14.67
N ASN A 51 0.47 -17.95 -14.72
CA ASN A 51 1.10 -16.97 -13.84
C ASN A 51 0.54 -15.56 -14.03
N GLN A 52 0.31 -15.16 -15.27
CA GLN A 52 -0.26 -13.85 -15.59
C GLN A 52 -1.73 -13.74 -15.13
N PHE A 53 -2.50 -14.80 -15.32
CA PHE A 53 -3.87 -14.89 -14.85
C PHE A 53 -3.94 -14.75 -13.31
N ILE A 54 -3.08 -15.50 -12.58
CA ILE A 54 -3.01 -15.41 -11.12
C ILE A 54 -2.59 -14.02 -10.67
N LEU A 55 -1.57 -13.42 -11.31
CA LEU A 55 -1.10 -12.07 -10.99
C LEU A 55 -2.25 -11.05 -11.13
N TRP A 56 -2.98 -11.09 -12.22
CA TRP A 56 -4.11 -10.19 -12.45
C TRP A 56 -5.24 -10.40 -11.44
N SER A 57 -5.59 -11.66 -11.15
CA SER A 57 -6.62 -11.98 -10.17
C SER A 57 -6.28 -11.48 -8.76
N VAL A 58 -5.01 -11.59 -8.37
CA VAL A 58 -4.53 -11.06 -7.08
C VAL A 58 -4.52 -9.53 -7.10
N ALA A 59 -4.03 -8.91 -8.18
CA ALA A 59 -4.00 -7.46 -8.32
C ALA A 59 -5.41 -6.85 -8.31
N GLU A 60 -6.37 -7.47 -8.99
CA GLU A 60 -7.79 -7.06 -8.99
C GLU A 60 -8.38 -7.16 -7.58
N LYS A 61 -8.17 -8.29 -6.91
CA LYS A 61 -8.69 -8.47 -5.54
C LYS A 61 -8.09 -7.49 -4.55
N VAL A 62 -6.78 -7.26 -4.61
CA VAL A 62 -6.08 -6.27 -3.76
C VAL A 62 -6.57 -4.87 -4.07
N GLY A 63 -6.71 -4.52 -5.37
CA GLY A 63 -7.24 -3.22 -5.79
C GLY A 63 -8.66 -2.99 -5.28
N GLY A 64 -9.55 -3.97 -5.40
CA GLY A 64 -10.90 -3.91 -4.87
C GLY A 64 -10.94 -3.71 -3.35
N LEU A 65 -10.16 -4.49 -2.61
CA LEU A 65 -10.08 -4.37 -1.15
C LEU A 65 -9.50 -3.02 -0.67
N LEU A 66 -8.61 -2.42 -1.45
CA LEU A 66 -8.07 -1.09 -1.12
C LEU A 66 -9.08 0.01 -1.43
N GLN A 67 -9.86 -0.12 -2.51
CA GLN A 67 -10.94 0.82 -2.83
C GLN A 67 -12.08 0.76 -1.80
N ASP A 68 -12.36 -0.40 -1.22
CA ASP A 68 -13.36 -0.56 -0.17
C ASP A 68 -12.98 0.18 1.13
N LEU A 69 -11.73 0.60 1.28
CA LEU A 69 -11.26 1.42 2.40
C LEU A 69 -11.43 2.93 2.13
N ASP A 70 -11.62 3.32 0.88
CA ASP A 70 -11.79 4.73 0.51
C ASP A 70 -13.10 5.27 1.11
N ASP A 71 -13.00 6.40 1.81
CA ASP A 71 -14.18 7.10 2.30
C ASP A 71 -14.75 7.99 1.18
N PRO A 72 -16.00 7.78 0.74
CA PRO A 72 -16.59 8.56 -0.34
C PRO A 72 -16.75 10.06 -0.01
N ASN A 73 -16.69 10.44 1.27
CA ASN A 73 -16.72 11.84 1.68
C ASN A 73 -15.39 12.57 1.44
N PHE A 74 -14.32 11.83 1.18
CA PHE A 74 -12.96 12.34 0.98
C PHE A 74 -12.36 11.81 -0.34
N PRO A 75 -12.83 12.29 -1.50
CA PRO A 75 -12.47 11.71 -2.80
C PRO A 75 -10.99 11.85 -3.17
N ASN A 76 -10.28 12.81 -2.57
CA ASN A 76 -8.84 12.97 -2.78
C ASN A 76 -7.97 12.15 -1.81
N VAL A 77 -8.58 11.39 -0.90
CA VAL A 77 -7.87 10.46 -0.03
C VAL A 77 -8.08 9.03 -0.53
N THR A 78 -7.03 8.24 -0.53
CA THR A 78 -7.07 6.82 -0.87
C THR A 78 -6.09 6.06 0.00
N TYR A 79 -6.24 4.74 0.07
CA TYR A 79 -5.33 3.90 0.83
C TYR A 79 -4.26 3.29 -0.08
N ARG A 80 -3.01 3.36 0.35
CA ARG A 80 -1.87 2.68 -0.27
C ARG A 80 -1.27 1.66 0.68
N ARG A 81 -0.88 0.54 0.13
CA ARG A 81 -0.13 -0.46 0.87
C ARG A 81 1.37 -0.21 0.65
N GLY A 82 2.06 0.19 1.71
CA GLY A 82 3.51 0.39 1.71
C GLY A 82 4.27 -0.93 1.96
N ALA A 83 5.58 -0.83 2.18
CA ALA A 83 6.46 -1.97 2.47
C ALA A 83 6.05 -2.76 3.73
N SER A 84 5.43 -2.12 4.70
CA SER A 84 4.88 -2.75 5.92
C SER A 84 3.66 -3.64 5.65
N GLY A 85 3.05 -3.54 4.45
CA GLY A 85 1.83 -4.24 4.12
C GLY A 85 0.55 -3.64 4.76
N THR A 86 0.68 -2.67 5.65
CA THR A 86 -0.46 -1.98 6.27
C THR A 86 -1.00 -0.92 5.31
N PRO A 87 -2.32 -0.91 5.02
CA PRO A 87 -2.92 0.16 4.25
C PRO A 87 -2.75 1.49 4.97
N THR A 88 -2.24 2.49 4.28
CA THR A 88 -2.00 3.83 4.84
C THR A 88 -2.73 4.86 4.00
N PRO A 89 -3.51 5.78 4.59
CA PRO A 89 -4.21 6.82 3.85
C PRO A 89 -3.22 7.87 3.31
N VAL A 90 -3.37 8.17 2.02
CA VAL A 90 -2.53 9.12 1.28
C VAL A 90 -3.40 10.04 0.43
N LEU A 91 -2.88 11.22 0.10
CA LEU A 91 -3.48 12.06 -0.93
C LEU A 91 -3.34 11.40 -2.30
N ARG A 92 -4.46 11.24 -2.97
CA ARG A 92 -4.57 10.57 -4.28
C ARG A 92 -3.68 11.26 -5.31
N GLY A 93 -2.93 10.47 -6.06
CA GLY A 93 -2.01 10.95 -7.11
C GLY A 93 -0.67 11.49 -6.61
N THR A 94 -0.47 11.70 -5.31
CA THR A 94 0.77 12.26 -4.76
C THR A 94 1.60 11.26 -3.97
N GLY A 95 0.95 10.31 -3.31
CA GLY A 95 1.59 9.39 -2.37
C GLY A 95 1.95 10.01 -1.01
N ILE A 96 1.58 11.28 -0.77
CA ILE A 96 1.82 11.96 0.52
C ILE A 96 0.83 11.40 1.54
N ARG A 97 1.36 10.92 2.66
CA ARG A 97 0.56 10.34 3.75
C ARG A 97 -0.21 11.44 4.49
N ILE A 98 -1.43 11.14 4.92
CA ILE A 98 -2.26 12.09 5.66
C ILE A 98 -1.57 12.53 6.97
N GLN A 99 -0.94 11.60 7.71
CA GLN A 99 -0.19 11.96 8.92
C GLN A 99 0.93 12.96 8.67
N THR A 100 1.56 12.96 7.49
CA THR A 100 2.60 13.95 7.14
C THR A 100 2.01 15.36 7.09
N ILE A 101 0.81 15.51 6.52
CA ILE A 101 0.11 16.80 6.48
C ILE A 101 -0.31 17.24 7.88
N VAL A 102 -0.81 16.32 8.71
CA VAL A 102 -1.25 16.61 10.09
C VAL A 102 -0.08 17.10 10.94
N ILE A 103 1.07 16.42 10.87
CA ILE A 103 2.29 16.83 11.59
C ILE A 103 2.77 18.21 11.11
N ALA A 104 2.78 18.43 9.78
CA ALA A 104 3.19 19.73 9.23
C ALA A 104 2.27 20.88 9.66
N PHE A 105 1.00 20.59 9.92
CA PHE A 105 0.00 21.59 10.32
C PHE A 105 0.17 22.06 11.78
N GLU A 106 1.00 21.40 12.59
CA GLU A 106 1.27 21.84 13.96
C GLU A 106 1.99 23.20 14.01
N ASP A 107 2.81 23.50 13.00
CA ASP A 107 3.65 24.72 12.95
C ASP A 107 3.51 25.52 11.64
N ARG A 108 2.67 25.09 10.70
CA ARG A 108 2.47 25.70 9.37
C ARG A 108 1.01 25.88 9.02
N SER A 109 0.71 26.88 8.21
CA SER A 109 -0.63 27.06 7.64
C SER A 109 -0.89 26.12 6.47
N SER A 110 -2.17 25.92 6.13
CA SER A 110 -2.55 25.12 4.95
C SER A 110 -1.96 25.66 3.64
N ALA A 111 -1.73 26.98 3.55
CA ALA A 111 -1.15 27.60 2.36
C ALA A 111 0.34 27.27 2.24
N GLU A 112 1.11 27.34 3.34
CA GLU A 112 2.53 26.97 3.37
C GLU A 112 2.73 25.49 3.08
N ILE A 113 1.88 24.63 3.66
CA ILE A 113 1.92 23.19 3.38
C ILE A 113 1.65 22.92 1.90
N ALA A 114 0.65 23.60 1.32
CA ALA A 114 0.32 23.44 -0.10
C ALA A 114 1.51 23.83 -1.01
N GLU A 115 2.21 24.91 -0.69
CA GLU A 115 3.41 25.33 -1.42
C GLU A 115 4.56 24.35 -1.25
N ASP A 116 4.87 23.92 -0.03
CA ASP A 116 5.98 23.03 0.28
C ASP A 116 5.86 21.63 -0.36
N TYR A 117 4.64 21.13 -0.47
CA TYR A 117 4.37 19.77 -0.99
C TYR A 117 3.80 19.75 -2.41
N ASP A 118 3.76 20.90 -3.10
CA ASP A 118 3.17 21.03 -4.45
C ASP A 118 1.72 20.52 -4.50
N LEU A 119 0.92 20.94 -3.52
CA LEU A 119 -0.48 20.60 -3.38
C LEU A 119 -1.36 21.83 -3.59
N THR A 120 -2.64 21.58 -3.84
CA THR A 120 -3.64 22.64 -3.72
C THR A 120 -4.05 22.82 -2.25
N LYS A 121 -4.43 24.03 -1.88
CA LYS A 121 -4.97 24.31 -0.53
C LYS A 121 -6.16 23.41 -0.21
N ALA A 122 -7.02 23.13 -1.19
CA ALA A 122 -8.18 22.25 -1.05
C ALA A 122 -7.77 20.81 -0.68
N GLN A 123 -6.69 20.29 -1.27
CA GLN A 123 -6.16 18.96 -0.91
C GLN A 123 -5.64 18.92 0.54
N VAL A 124 -4.96 19.96 0.99
CA VAL A 124 -4.51 20.07 2.39
C VAL A 124 -5.69 20.14 3.33
N GLU A 125 -6.69 20.97 3.05
CA GLU A 125 -7.91 21.10 3.86
C GLU A 125 -8.70 19.80 3.91
N GLU A 126 -8.81 19.06 2.80
CA GLU A 126 -9.47 17.75 2.79
C GLU A 126 -8.68 16.71 3.62
N ALA A 127 -7.35 16.70 3.55
CA ALA A 127 -6.51 15.84 4.39
C ALA A 127 -6.73 16.12 5.88
N LEU A 128 -6.82 17.38 6.29
CA LEU A 128 -7.11 17.77 7.67
C LEU A 128 -8.53 17.39 8.09
N SER A 129 -9.51 17.55 7.20
CA SER A 129 -10.90 17.12 7.45
C SER A 129 -11.00 15.60 7.56
N PHE A 130 -10.25 14.86 6.75
CA PHE A 130 -10.13 13.40 6.85
C PHE A 130 -9.55 13.01 8.22
N TYR A 131 -8.49 13.69 8.68
CA TYR A 131 -7.93 13.45 10.00
C TYR A 131 -8.97 13.62 11.11
N GLU A 132 -9.78 14.68 11.08
CA GLU A 132 -10.83 14.89 12.07
C GLU A 132 -11.85 13.74 12.12
N ALA A 133 -12.20 13.17 10.96
CA ALA A 133 -13.12 12.04 10.86
C ALA A 133 -12.47 10.70 11.25
N HIS A 134 -11.16 10.55 11.04
CA HIS A 134 -10.38 9.30 11.22
C HIS A 134 -9.25 9.45 12.26
N ARG A 135 -9.46 10.30 13.27
CA ARG A 135 -8.43 10.71 14.24
C ARG A 135 -7.70 9.53 14.89
N GLY A 136 -8.41 8.54 15.38
CA GLY A 136 -7.80 7.37 16.03
C GLY A 136 -6.87 6.55 15.11
N GLU A 137 -7.21 6.45 13.84
CA GLU A 137 -6.38 5.77 12.84
C GLU A 137 -5.10 6.57 12.56
N ILE A 138 -5.22 7.85 12.29
CA ILE A 138 -4.07 8.71 11.96
C ILE A 138 -3.14 8.88 13.15
N ASP A 139 -3.67 9.08 14.36
CA ASP A 139 -2.88 9.16 15.59
C ASP A 139 -2.07 7.88 15.83
N ALA A 140 -2.63 6.70 15.52
CA ALA A 140 -1.92 5.44 15.60
C ALA A 140 -0.72 5.38 14.63
N PHE A 141 -0.86 5.91 13.41
CA PHE A 141 0.25 6.01 12.46
C PHE A 141 1.33 7.01 12.93
N ILE A 142 0.92 8.17 13.47
CA ILE A 142 1.85 9.16 14.01
C ILE A 142 2.66 8.56 15.17
N GLN A 143 2.01 7.85 16.09
CA GLN A 143 2.67 7.19 17.21
C GLN A 143 3.61 6.07 16.76
N ALA A 144 3.23 5.29 15.75
CA ALA A 144 4.07 4.24 15.18
C ALA A 144 5.32 4.81 14.50
N ASP A 145 5.19 5.90 13.76
CA ASP A 145 6.32 6.59 13.11
C ASP A 145 7.27 7.18 14.17
N ALA A 146 6.75 7.82 15.21
CA ALA A 146 7.55 8.38 16.31
C ALA A 146 8.32 7.30 17.11
N ALA A 147 7.78 6.09 17.19
CA ALA A 147 8.45 4.96 17.84
C ALA A 147 9.62 4.39 17.02
N LEU A 148 9.67 4.66 15.70
CA LEU A 148 10.74 4.22 14.80
C LEU A 148 11.90 5.22 14.73
N GLU A 149 11.69 6.46 15.16
CA GLU A 149 12.79 7.43 15.23
C GLU A 149 13.78 7.05 16.33
N PRO A 150 15.09 6.91 16.02
CA PRO A 150 16.10 6.64 17.03
C PRO A 150 16.11 7.82 18.02
N LYS A 151 15.92 7.53 19.31
CA LYS A 151 16.16 8.52 20.36
C LYS A 151 17.62 8.91 20.30
N ASN A 152 17.90 10.09 19.75
CA ASN A 152 19.21 10.72 19.88
C ASN A 152 19.38 11.12 21.35
N GLU A 153 20.07 10.27 22.11
CA GLU A 153 20.65 10.65 23.39
C GLU A 153 21.95 11.40 23.15
#